data_bdeacd11549b0cba44bf638dfe17dac5
#
_entry.id   bdeacd11549b0cba44bf638dfe17dac5
#
_cell.length_a   1.000
_cell.length_b   1.000
_cell.length_c   1.000
_cell.angle_alpha   90.00
_cell.angle_beta   90.00
_cell.angle_gamma   90.00
#
_symmetry.space_group_name_H-M   'P 1'
#
loop_
_entity.id
_entity.type
_entity.pdbx_description
1 polymer ?
#
loop_
_entity_poly.entity_id
_entity_poly.type
_entity_poly.pdbx_seq_one_letter_code
_entity_poly.pdbx_strand_id
1 'polypeptide(L)'
;IFMHLKYSPLGTIHSEIAAVKRFSKFLKRKHLDIQSLQDLERMHIEEYLIYLQTEAHDRKNYRSDLYALRRVIEDVGNLYERQYMSELFLSNDFPSTPRHVFKFYSDAEIKRLNEHIFKMDEQICRALIIHQLLGTRISDTLTLKTDCLSMRNNRYFIRIDQVKSVTYEKAISEEVAQLIMKAIDYTKERYGETTYIFTKKDD
;
A
#
# COMPACT_ATOMS: atom_id res chain seq x y z
N ILE A 1 -7.71 -17.10 12.34
CA ILE A 1 -7.64 -15.64 12.56
C ILE A 1 -6.37 -15.28 13.35
N PHE A 2 -6.08 -15.86 14.52
CA PHE A 2 -4.91 -15.52 15.34
C PHE A 2 -3.56 -15.74 14.63
N MET A 3 -3.39 -16.83 13.89
CA MET A 3 -2.15 -17.08 13.13
C MET A 3 -1.96 -16.06 12.00
N HIS A 4 -3.05 -15.69 11.32
CA HIS A 4 -3.02 -14.71 10.23
C HIS A 4 -2.69 -13.30 10.73
N LEU A 5 -3.25 -12.88 11.86
CA LEU A 5 -2.93 -11.61 12.53
C LEU A 5 -1.44 -11.47 12.91
N LYS A 6 -0.76 -12.60 13.17
CA LYS A 6 0.65 -12.60 13.57
C LYS A 6 1.62 -12.39 12.40
N TYR A 7 1.24 -12.78 11.18
CA TYR A 7 2.16 -12.86 10.02
C TYR A 7 1.76 -11.98 8.84
N SER A 8 0.56 -11.44 8.82
CA SER A 8 0.09 -10.58 7.71
C SER A 8 0.18 -9.09 8.05
N PRO A 9 0.58 -8.23 7.10
CA PRO A 9 0.53 -6.78 7.28
C PRO A 9 -0.90 -6.30 7.60
N LEU A 10 -1.02 -5.31 8.49
CA LEU A 10 -2.33 -4.76 8.92
C LEU A 10 -3.23 -4.34 7.76
N GLY A 11 -2.64 -3.76 6.69
CA GLY A 11 -3.39 -3.39 5.49
C GLY A 11 -4.01 -4.59 4.75
N THR A 12 -3.33 -5.74 4.75
CA THR A 12 -3.84 -7.00 4.18
C THR A 12 -5.02 -7.51 5.00
N ILE A 13 -4.86 -7.56 6.32
CA ILE A 13 -5.91 -8.00 7.26
C ILE A 13 -7.15 -7.12 7.13
N HIS A 14 -6.98 -5.79 7.06
CA HIS A 14 -8.09 -4.87 6.87
C HIS A 14 -8.84 -5.13 5.55
N SER A 15 -8.12 -5.40 4.47
CA SER A 15 -8.72 -5.71 3.16
C SER A 15 -9.49 -7.03 3.20
N GLU A 16 -8.97 -8.04 3.87
CA GLU A 16 -9.61 -9.35 4.05
C GLU A 16 -10.89 -9.24 4.87
N ILE A 17 -10.84 -8.55 6.01
CA ILE A 17 -12.04 -8.30 6.83
C ILE A 17 -13.10 -7.54 6.03
N ALA A 18 -12.70 -6.55 5.27
CA ALA A 18 -13.62 -5.77 4.45
C ALA A 18 -14.26 -6.62 3.32
N ALA A 19 -13.49 -7.53 2.69
CA ALA A 19 -14.00 -8.43 1.67
C ALA A 19 -15.02 -9.43 2.26
N VAL A 20 -14.69 -10.08 3.38
CA VAL A 20 -15.58 -11.00 4.10
C VAL A 20 -16.86 -10.29 4.54
N LYS A 21 -16.76 -9.08 5.08
CA LYS A 21 -17.91 -8.27 5.48
C LYS A 21 -18.88 -8.00 4.33
N ARG A 22 -18.36 -7.73 3.12
CA ARG A 22 -19.19 -7.51 1.93
C ARG A 22 -19.88 -8.77 1.46
N PHE A 23 -19.13 -9.85 1.38
CA PHE A 23 -19.68 -11.15 1.01
C PHE A 23 -20.75 -11.62 1.99
N SER A 24 -20.52 -11.50 3.30
CA SER A 24 -21.52 -11.84 4.33
C SER A 24 -22.79 -10.98 4.22
N LYS A 25 -22.67 -9.69 3.84
CA LYS A 25 -23.85 -8.85 3.58
C LYS A 25 -24.63 -9.31 2.35
N PHE A 26 -23.94 -9.76 1.31
CA PHE A 26 -24.59 -10.34 0.13
C PHE A 26 -25.33 -11.63 0.50
N LEU A 27 -24.66 -12.56 1.18
CA LEU A 27 -25.29 -13.82 1.63
C LEU A 27 -26.52 -13.57 2.49
N LYS A 28 -26.45 -12.68 3.46
CA LYS A 28 -27.61 -12.31 4.30
C LYS A 28 -28.80 -11.75 3.54
N ARG A 29 -28.61 -11.21 2.34
CA ARG A 29 -29.68 -10.67 1.50
C ARG A 29 -30.30 -11.70 0.57
N LYS A 30 -29.46 -12.61 0.04
CA LYS A 30 -29.85 -13.53 -1.04
C LYS A 30 -30.00 -14.98 -0.55
N HIS A 31 -29.27 -15.38 0.51
CA HIS A 31 -29.15 -16.76 0.99
C HIS A 31 -29.29 -16.79 2.51
N LEU A 32 -30.53 -16.71 3.00
CA LEU A 32 -30.83 -16.73 4.44
C LEU A 32 -30.59 -18.09 5.10
N ASP A 33 -30.48 -19.12 4.32
CA ASP A 33 -30.20 -20.50 4.70
C ASP A 33 -28.72 -20.75 5.04
N ILE A 34 -27.81 -19.92 4.55
CA ILE A 34 -26.38 -20.02 4.83
C ILE A 34 -26.09 -19.51 6.24
N GLN A 35 -25.77 -20.41 7.15
CA GLN A 35 -25.44 -20.10 8.55
C GLN A 35 -23.95 -20.17 8.85
N SER A 36 -23.18 -20.95 8.08
CA SER A 36 -21.76 -21.12 8.27
C SER A 36 -20.99 -21.13 6.95
N LEU A 37 -19.66 -20.94 7.02
CA LEU A 37 -18.80 -21.07 5.85
C LEU A 37 -18.79 -22.49 5.27
N GLN A 38 -19.20 -23.51 6.06
CA GLN A 38 -19.29 -24.90 5.61
C GLN A 38 -20.48 -25.15 4.67
N ASP A 39 -21.47 -24.26 4.68
CA ASP A 39 -22.63 -24.32 3.81
C ASP A 39 -22.39 -23.67 2.44
N LEU A 40 -21.17 -23.11 2.24
CA LEU A 40 -20.82 -22.46 0.98
C LEU A 40 -20.61 -23.50 -0.12
N GLU A 41 -21.30 -23.25 -1.23
CA GLU A 41 -21.15 -23.98 -2.46
C GLU A 41 -20.65 -23.05 -3.58
N ARG A 42 -20.21 -23.63 -4.67
CA ARG A 42 -19.75 -22.89 -5.87
C ARG A 42 -20.79 -21.88 -6.35
N MET A 43 -22.06 -22.25 -6.39
CA MET A 43 -23.16 -21.39 -6.82
C MET A 43 -23.21 -20.04 -6.07
N HIS A 44 -22.93 -20.03 -4.79
CA HIS A 44 -22.92 -18.79 -3.99
C HIS A 44 -21.83 -17.82 -4.41
N ILE A 45 -20.68 -18.36 -4.87
CA ILE A 45 -19.60 -17.55 -5.44
C ILE A 45 -20.00 -17.02 -6.81
N GLU A 46 -20.61 -17.82 -7.67
CA GLU A 46 -21.07 -17.40 -8.99
C GLU A 46 -22.12 -16.30 -8.90
N GLU A 47 -23.11 -16.43 -8.05
CA GLU A 47 -24.10 -15.39 -7.83
C GLU A 47 -23.50 -14.10 -7.23
N TYR A 48 -22.49 -14.23 -6.36
CA TYR A 48 -21.76 -13.07 -5.86
C TYR A 48 -20.98 -12.36 -6.98
N LEU A 49 -20.38 -13.10 -7.90
CA LEU A 49 -19.70 -12.54 -9.06
C LEU A 49 -20.68 -11.77 -9.95
N ILE A 50 -21.86 -12.36 -10.24
CA ILE A 50 -22.93 -11.69 -11.00
C ILE A 50 -23.35 -10.39 -10.27
N TYR A 51 -23.57 -10.47 -8.96
CA TYR A 51 -23.92 -9.30 -8.14
C TYR A 51 -22.86 -8.18 -8.25
N LEU A 52 -21.57 -8.53 -8.17
CA LEU A 52 -20.47 -7.56 -8.31
C LEU A 52 -20.43 -6.91 -9.71
N GLN A 53 -20.84 -7.61 -10.73
CA GLN A 53 -20.83 -7.13 -12.11
C GLN A 53 -22.06 -6.28 -12.43
N THR A 54 -23.21 -6.58 -11.86
CA THR A 54 -24.49 -6.02 -12.26
C THR A 54 -25.07 -5.00 -11.28
N GLU A 55 -24.95 -5.25 -9.98
CA GLU A 55 -25.61 -4.45 -8.93
C GLU A 55 -24.63 -3.55 -8.16
N ALA A 56 -23.37 -3.94 -8.06
CA ALA A 56 -22.36 -3.19 -7.29
C ALA A 56 -21.67 -2.10 -8.13
N HIS A 57 -22.45 -1.21 -8.73
CA HIS A 57 -21.98 -0.18 -9.68
C HIS A 57 -20.88 0.75 -9.17
N ASP A 58 -20.77 0.94 -7.86
CA ASP A 58 -19.75 1.80 -7.24
C ASP A 58 -18.32 1.21 -7.29
N ARG A 59 -18.18 -0.03 -7.78
CA ARG A 59 -16.90 -0.76 -7.73
C ARG A 59 -16.39 -1.18 -9.08
N LYS A 60 -15.65 -0.28 -9.70
CA LYS A 60 -14.97 -0.58 -10.98
C LYS A 60 -13.87 -1.65 -10.87
N ASN A 61 -13.33 -1.90 -9.67
CA ASN A 61 -12.26 -2.87 -9.47
C ASN A 61 -12.49 -3.70 -8.19
N TYR A 62 -13.21 -4.81 -8.35
CA TYR A 62 -13.46 -5.78 -7.27
C TYR A 62 -12.45 -6.95 -7.25
N ARG A 63 -11.45 -6.96 -8.14
CA ARG A 63 -10.47 -8.04 -8.22
C ARG A 63 -9.72 -8.27 -6.91
N SER A 64 -9.23 -7.20 -6.27
CA SER A 64 -8.53 -7.29 -4.99
C SER A 64 -9.41 -7.85 -3.88
N ASP A 65 -10.70 -7.50 -3.91
CA ASP A 65 -11.68 -8.01 -2.94
C ASP A 65 -11.90 -9.52 -3.12
N LEU A 66 -11.98 -9.99 -4.37
CA LEU A 66 -12.11 -11.42 -4.66
C LEU A 66 -10.87 -12.22 -4.21
N TYR A 67 -9.66 -11.71 -4.46
CA TYR A 67 -8.45 -12.35 -3.97
C TYR A 67 -8.38 -12.38 -2.44
N ALA A 68 -8.78 -11.32 -1.78
CA ALA A 68 -8.83 -11.25 -0.33
C ALA A 68 -9.86 -12.25 0.23
N LEU A 69 -11.04 -12.32 -0.36
CA LEU A 69 -12.10 -13.27 0.02
C LEU A 69 -11.65 -14.71 -0.20
N ARG A 70 -11.11 -15.03 -1.39
CA ARG A 70 -10.57 -16.34 -1.71
C ARG A 70 -9.56 -16.80 -0.68
N ARG A 71 -8.57 -15.97 -0.35
CA ARG A 71 -7.54 -16.29 0.64
C ARG A 71 -8.17 -16.68 2.00
N VAL A 72 -9.12 -15.88 2.49
CA VAL A 72 -9.77 -16.18 3.77
C VAL A 72 -10.53 -17.50 3.73
N ILE A 73 -11.26 -17.77 2.63
CA ILE A 73 -12.01 -19.03 2.49
C ILE A 73 -11.07 -20.24 2.39
N GLU A 74 -9.97 -20.13 1.63
CA GLU A 74 -8.93 -21.16 1.56
C GLU A 74 -8.25 -21.41 2.90
N ASP A 75 -7.90 -20.35 3.65
CA ASP A 75 -7.29 -20.46 4.98
C ASP A 75 -8.24 -21.13 5.98
N VAL A 76 -9.53 -20.79 5.92
CA VAL A 76 -10.55 -21.45 6.75
C VAL A 76 -10.72 -22.92 6.34
N GLY A 77 -10.75 -23.20 5.03
CA GLY A 77 -10.79 -24.57 4.52
C GLY A 77 -9.62 -25.41 5.01
N ASN A 78 -8.43 -24.87 4.94
CA ASN A 78 -7.22 -25.55 5.45
C ASN A 78 -7.28 -25.76 6.97
N LEU A 79 -7.76 -24.78 7.73
CA LEU A 79 -7.86 -24.88 9.20
C LEU A 79 -8.83 -25.97 9.65
N TYR A 80 -9.92 -26.16 8.90
CA TYR A 80 -10.96 -27.14 9.21
C TYR A 80 -10.89 -28.42 8.34
N GLU A 81 -9.77 -28.62 7.61
CA GLU A 81 -9.53 -29.76 6.72
C GLU A 81 -10.63 -29.95 5.66
N ARG A 82 -11.16 -28.84 5.13
CA ARG A 82 -12.22 -28.79 4.12
C ARG A 82 -11.64 -28.44 2.75
N GLN A 83 -11.04 -29.40 2.06
CA GLN A 83 -10.36 -29.20 0.77
C GLN A 83 -11.25 -28.56 -0.31
N TYR A 84 -12.55 -28.89 -0.36
CA TYR A 84 -13.48 -28.33 -1.35
C TYR A 84 -13.55 -26.80 -1.33
N MET A 85 -13.24 -26.15 -0.19
CA MET A 85 -13.25 -24.69 -0.09
C MET A 85 -12.19 -24.03 -0.97
N SER A 86 -11.10 -24.70 -1.30
CA SER A 86 -10.09 -24.21 -2.24
C SER A 86 -10.58 -24.23 -3.69
N GLU A 87 -11.58 -25.03 -4.00
CA GLU A 87 -12.15 -25.22 -5.34
C GLU A 87 -13.33 -24.28 -5.60
N LEU A 88 -13.80 -23.54 -4.60
CA LEU A 88 -14.92 -22.59 -4.75
C LEU A 88 -14.61 -21.44 -5.72
N PHE A 89 -13.35 -21.10 -5.89
CA PHE A 89 -12.90 -20.04 -6.81
C PHE A 89 -12.12 -20.64 -7.97
N LEU A 90 -12.58 -20.35 -9.18
CA LEU A 90 -11.89 -20.75 -10.41
C LEU A 90 -11.00 -19.60 -10.93
N SER A 91 -10.01 -19.94 -11.75
CA SER A 91 -9.09 -18.94 -12.33
C SER A 91 -9.82 -17.89 -13.18
N ASN A 92 -10.91 -18.28 -13.82
CA ASN A 92 -11.71 -17.40 -14.68
C ASN A 92 -12.65 -16.45 -13.92
N ASP A 93 -12.81 -16.63 -12.59
CA ASP A 93 -13.62 -15.73 -11.75
C ASP A 93 -12.99 -14.36 -11.59
N PHE A 94 -11.68 -14.28 -11.79
CA PHE A 94 -10.94 -13.06 -11.55
C PHE A 94 -10.89 -12.20 -12.83
N PRO A 95 -11.35 -10.92 -12.75
CA PRO A 95 -11.25 -10.01 -13.88
C PRO A 95 -9.82 -9.93 -14.40
N SER A 96 -9.65 -9.88 -15.71
CA SER A 96 -8.35 -9.66 -16.32
C SER A 96 -7.76 -8.34 -15.82
N THR A 97 -6.45 -8.31 -15.58
CA THR A 97 -5.78 -7.04 -15.25
C THR A 97 -5.62 -6.26 -16.55
N PRO A 98 -6.16 -5.04 -16.65
CA PRO A 98 -5.81 -4.17 -17.78
C PRO A 98 -4.30 -4.04 -17.84
N ARG A 99 -3.72 -4.16 -19.03
CA ARG A 99 -2.28 -3.90 -19.20
C ARG A 99 -1.99 -2.48 -18.72
N HIS A 100 -1.17 -2.39 -17.67
CA HIS A 100 -0.76 -1.10 -17.15
C HIS A 100 0.17 -0.45 -18.18
N VAL A 101 -0.34 0.53 -18.91
CA VAL A 101 0.50 1.37 -19.77
C VAL A 101 1.26 2.30 -18.83
N PHE A 102 2.55 2.06 -18.72
CA PHE A 102 3.43 2.93 -17.91
C PHE A 102 3.51 4.29 -18.61
N LYS A 103 2.96 5.32 -17.99
CA LYS A 103 3.06 6.69 -18.48
C LYS A 103 4.27 7.34 -17.81
N PHE A 104 5.29 7.59 -18.58
CA PHE A 104 6.41 8.44 -18.15
C PHE A 104 6.01 9.91 -18.29
N TYR A 105 6.50 10.73 -17.39
CA TYR A 105 6.41 12.18 -17.57
C TYR A 105 7.33 12.58 -18.72
N SER A 106 6.83 13.43 -19.60
CA SER A 106 7.65 14.08 -20.64
C SER A 106 8.59 15.11 -20.02
N ASP A 107 9.68 15.41 -20.68
CA ASP A 107 10.62 16.44 -20.23
C ASP A 107 9.95 17.79 -20.00
N ALA A 108 8.94 18.14 -20.82
CA ALA A 108 8.15 19.35 -20.65
C ALA A 108 7.30 19.33 -19.39
N GLU A 109 6.76 18.17 -18.99
CA GLU A 109 6.00 18.01 -17.74
C GLU A 109 6.92 18.08 -16.53
N ILE A 110 8.09 17.44 -16.59
CA ILE A 110 9.12 17.52 -15.54
C ILE A 110 9.59 18.95 -15.37
N LYS A 111 9.86 19.66 -16.46
CA LYS A 111 10.27 21.08 -16.42
C LYS A 111 9.20 21.94 -15.74
N ARG A 112 7.93 21.81 -16.14
CA ARG A 112 6.82 22.52 -15.50
C ARG A 112 6.68 22.17 -14.02
N LEU A 113 6.81 20.92 -13.66
CA LEU A 113 6.79 20.48 -12.27
C LEU A 113 7.89 21.19 -11.47
N ASN A 114 9.12 21.18 -11.97
CA ASN A 114 10.26 21.80 -11.29
C ASN A 114 10.08 23.32 -11.13
N GLU A 115 9.53 24.01 -12.12
CA GLU A 115 9.21 25.45 -12.02
C GLU A 115 8.16 25.75 -10.93
N HIS A 116 7.27 24.81 -10.62
CA HIS A 116 6.23 24.98 -9.60
C HIS A 116 6.69 24.51 -8.21
N ILE A 117 7.59 23.54 -8.12
CA ILE A 117 8.12 23.05 -6.84
C ILE A 117 8.71 24.21 -6.02
N PHE A 118 9.45 25.11 -6.64
CA PHE A 118 10.07 26.25 -5.95
C PHE A 118 9.08 27.33 -5.47
N LYS A 119 7.80 27.23 -5.84
CA LYS A 119 6.73 28.11 -5.36
C LYS A 119 5.97 27.54 -4.16
N MET A 120 6.28 26.30 -3.77
CA MET A 120 5.67 25.61 -2.63
C MET A 120 6.33 26.01 -1.31
N ASP A 121 5.74 25.57 -0.21
CA ASP A 121 6.38 25.61 1.11
C ASP A 121 7.78 24.99 1.04
N GLU A 122 8.72 25.59 1.73
CA GLU A 122 10.15 25.24 1.65
C GLU A 122 10.41 23.78 2.00
N GLN A 123 9.70 23.23 3.01
CA GLN A 123 9.89 21.85 3.41
C GLN A 123 9.25 20.87 2.43
N ILE A 124 8.13 21.24 1.83
CA ILE A 124 7.51 20.47 0.74
C ILE A 124 8.41 20.46 -0.49
N CYS A 125 8.99 21.62 -0.84
CA CYS A 125 9.96 21.72 -1.92
C CYS A 125 11.14 20.78 -1.71
N ARG A 126 11.76 20.79 -0.51
CA ARG A 126 12.85 19.86 -0.16
C ARG A 126 12.43 18.40 -0.26
N ALA A 127 11.25 18.05 0.23
CA ALA A 127 10.73 16.67 0.16
C ALA A 127 10.61 16.19 -1.29
N LEU A 128 10.06 17.00 -2.18
CA LEU A 128 9.88 16.67 -3.60
C LEU A 128 11.21 16.56 -4.34
N ILE A 129 12.16 17.46 -4.08
CA ILE A 129 13.49 17.40 -4.70
C ILE A 129 14.24 16.16 -4.21
N ILE A 130 14.24 15.88 -2.91
CA ILE A 130 14.85 14.69 -2.35
C ILE A 130 14.21 13.43 -2.94
N HIS A 131 12.88 13.40 -3.08
CA HIS A 131 12.16 12.30 -3.71
C HIS A 131 12.62 12.05 -5.15
N GLN A 132 12.75 13.10 -5.97
CA GLN A 132 13.25 12.99 -7.34
C GLN A 132 14.69 12.49 -7.41
N LEU A 133 15.57 13.02 -6.55
CA LEU A 133 17.01 12.66 -6.56
C LEU A 133 17.25 11.23 -6.03
N LEU A 134 16.48 10.79 -5.07
CA LEU A 134 16.61 9.43 -4.50
C LEU A 134 15.91 8.38 -5.37
N GLY A 135 14.84 8.72 -6.11
CA GLY A 135 14.05 7.77 -6.89
C GLY A 135 13.34 6.72 -6.03
N THR A 136 13.00 7.06 -4.80
CA THR A 136 12.31 6.18 -3.84
C THR A 136 10.80 6.23 -4.01
N ARG A 137 10.03 5.36 -3.31
CA ARG A 137 8.59 5.58 -3.19
C ARG A 137 8.32 6.82 -2.35
N ILE A 138 7.24 7.55 -2.65
CA ILE A 138 6.89 8.76 -1.87
C ILE A 138 6.73 8.47 -0.38
N SER A 139 6.17 7.32 -0.01
CA SER A 139 6.09 6.87 1.39
C SER A 139 7.47 6.78 2.04
N ASP A 140 8.45 6.21 1.33
CA ASP A 140 9.78 5.97 1.87
C ASP A 140 10.57 7.29 1.99
N THR A 141 10.31 8.26 1.11
CA THR A 141 10.86 9.63 1.24
C THR A 141 10.25 10.35 2.45
N LEU A 142 8.92 10.32 2.60
CA LEU A 142 8.24 11.04 3.68
C LEU A 142 8.48 10.42 5.06
N THR A 143 8.87 9.15 5.13
CA THR A 143 9.26 8.47 6.37
C THR A 143 10.76 8.43 6.63
N LEU A 144 11.55 9.26 5.94
CA LEU A 144 12.98 9.42 6.25
C LEU A 144 13.16 9.90 7.68
N LYS A 145 14.02 9.20 8.42
CA LYS A 145 14.34 9.54 9.82
C LYS A 145 15.41 10.62 9.90
N THR A 146 15.41 11.35 10.99
CA THR A 146 16.41 12.40 11.26
C THR A 146 17.83 11.84 11.43
N ASP A 147 17.99 10.55 11.71
CA ASP A 147 19.26 9.83 11.81
C ASP A 147 19.62 9.03 10.55
N CYS A 148 18.97 9.31 9.41
CA CYS A 148 19.14 8.53 8.18
C CYS A 148 20.50 8.70 7.51
N LEU A 149 21.26 9.74 7.81
CA LEU A 149 22.54 10.04 7.18
C LEU A 149 23.72 9.46 7.96
N SER A 150 24.69 8.92 7.25
CA SER A 150 26.00 8.53 7.79
C SER A 150 27.10 8.91 6.79
N MET A 151 28.30 9.15 7.34
CA MET A 151 29.50 9.39 6.51
C MET A 151 30.55 8.34 6.81
N ARG A 152 31.06 7.68 5.77
CA ARG A 152 32.10 6.64 5.84
C ARG A 152 33.07 6.81 4.68
N ASN A 153 34.36 6.79 4.97
CA ASN A 153 35.43 6.94 3.95
C ASN A 153 35.21 8.17 3.04
N ASN A 154 34.84 9.30 3.62
CA ASN A 154 34.55 10.56 2.91
C ASN A 154 33.41 10.48 1.90
N ARG A 155 32.45 9.54 2.10
CA ARG A 155 31.25 9.37 1.28
C ARG A 155 30.02 9.38 2.16
N TYR A 156 28.97 10.04 1.70
CA TYR A 156 27.68 10.07 2.36
C TYR A 156 26.84 8.86 1.97
N PHE A 157 26.18 8.30 2.94
CA PHE A 157 25.20 7.22 2.79
C PHE A 157 23.88 7.63 3.44
N ILE A 158 22.80 7.22 2.80
CA ILE A 158 21.45 7.36 3.35
C ILE A 158 20.88 5.97 3.66
N ARG A 159 20.34 5.81 4.87
CA ARG A 159 19.57 4.64 5.27
C ARG A 159 18.09 4.91 5.00
N ILE A 160 17.45 4.02 4.25
CA ILE A 160 16.04 4.11 3.89
C ILE A 160 15.32 2.90 4.46
N ASP A 161 14.42 3.15 5.41
CA ASP A 161 13.56 2.15 6.00
C ASP A 161 12.29 2.05 5.15
N GLN A 162 12.25 1.08 4.23
CA GLN A 162 11.10 0.95 3.33
C GLN A 162 9.86 0.47 4.08
N VAL A 163 8.75 1.17 3.90
CA VAL A 163 7.46 0.85 4.55
C VAL A 163 6.94 -0.54 4.17
N LYS A 164 7.29 -1.05 2.98
CA LYS A 164 6.76 -2.32 2.44
C LYS A 164 7.79 -3.43 2.26
N SER A 165 9.07 -3.20 2.60
CA SER A 165 10.11 -4.19 2.38
C SER A 165 11.25 -4.03 3.39
N VAL A 166 12.51 -4.17 2.94
CA VAL A 166 13.69 -4.17 3.81
C VAL A 166 14.35 -2.80 3.87
N THR A 167 15.00 -2.51 5.00
CA THR A 167 15.93 -1.39 5.13
C THR A 167 17.15 -1.60 4.24
N TYR A 168 17.58 -0.56 3.53
CA TYR A 168 18.80 -0.56 2.77
C TYR A 168 19.55 0.77 2.90
N GLU A 169 20.85 0.72 2.59
CA GLU A 169 21.70 1.89 2.50
C GLU A 169 22.10 2.17 1.03
N LYS A 170 22.18 3.43 0.69
CA LYS A 170 22.58 3.91 -0.64
C LYS A 170 23.60 5.02 -0.48
N ALA A 171 24.68 4.98 -1.27
CA ALA A 171 25.60 6.11 -1.39
C ALA A 171 24.91 7.26 -2.12
N ILE A 172 25.11 8.48 -1.64
CA ILE A 172 24.55 9.72 -2.18
C ILE A 172 25.67 10.76 -2.39
N SER A 173 25.40 11.75 -3.25
CA SER A 173 26.32 12.87 -3.43
C SER A 173 26.27 13.81 -2.22
N GLU A 174 27.29 14.64 -2.10
CA GLU A 174 27.37 15.64 -1.04
C GLU A 174 26.20 16.65 -1.11
N GLU A 175 25.82 17.05 -2.32
CA GLU A 175 24.73 18.01 -2.53
C GLU A 175 23.39 17.44 -2.01
N VAL A 176 23.13 16.16 -2.26
CA VAL A 176 21.95 15.48 -1.74
C VAL A 176 21.99 15.37 -0.22
N ALA A 177 23.15 15.05 0.34
CA ALA A 177 23.33 14.99 1.78
C ALA A 177 23.10 16.35 2.45
N GLN A 178 23.65 17.41 1.86
CA GLN A 178 23.45 18.80 2.37
C GLN A 178 21.96 19.21 2.29
N LEU A 179 21.24 18.83 1.23
CA LEU A 179 19.80 19.10 1.13
C LEU A 179 19.01 18.39 2.21
N ILE A 180 19.36 17.14 2.51
CA ILE A 180 18.74 16.37 3.58
C ILE A 180 19.06 16.97 4.95
N MET A 181 20.30 17.37 5.20
CA MET A 181 20.71 18.06 6.44
C MET A 181 19.89 19.34 6.66
N LYS A 182 19.75 20.17 5.62
CA LYS A 182 18.89 21.37 5.70
C LYS A 182 17.43 21.04 6.03
N ALA A 183 16.91 19.93 5.53
CA ALA A 183 15.56 19.49 5.85
C ALA A 183 15.46 19.01 7.32
N ILE A 184 16.48 18.35 7.84
CA ILE A 184 16.58 17.94 9.24
C ILE A 184 16.64 19.17 10.15
N ASP A 185 17.51 20.11 9.85
CA ASP A 185 17.71 21.33 10.65
C ASP A 185 16.42 22.15 10.73
N TYR A 186 15.76 22.36 9.58
CA TYR A 186 14.47 23.04 9.51
C TYR A 186 13.41 22.38 10.43
N THR A 187 13.37 21.05 10.43
CA THR A 187 12.40 20.32 11.25
C THR A 187 12.74 20.44 12.74
N LYS A 188 14.01 20.33 13.10
CA LYS A 188 14.49 20.50 14.48
C LYS A 188 14.23 21.90 15.03
N GLU A 189 14.48 22.92 14.22
CA GLU A 189 14.23 24.31 14.62
C GLU A 189 12.75 24.59 14.86
N ARG A 190 11.87 24.00 14.04
CA ARG A 190 10.43 24.27 14.08
C ARG A 190 9.64 23.40 15.04
N TYR A 191 10.04 22.13 15.20
CA TYR A 191 9.29 21.11 15.95
C TYR A 191 10.08 20.46 17.09
N GLY A 192 11.37 20.80 17.25
CA GLY A 192 12.26 20.14 18.22
C GLY A 192 12.73 18.77 17.75
N GLU A 193 13.05 17.90 18.70
CA GLU A 193 13.48 16.53 18.37
C GLU A 193 12.31 15.70 17.88
N THR A 194 12.43 15.19 16.65
CA THR A 194 11.43 14.35 15.97
C THR A 194 12.08 13.12 15.39
N THR A 195 11.29 12.05 15.18
CA THR A 195 11.77 10.83 14.54
C THR A 195 11.92 11.01 13.03
N TYR A 196 11.03 11.77 12.40
CA TYR A 196 10.95 11.92 10.94
C TYR A 196 11.32 13.34 10.51
N ILE A 197 11.96 13.44 9.33
CA ILE A 197 12.34 14.72 8.72
C ILE A 197 11.10 15.51 8.29
N PHE A 198 10.14 14.82 7.69
CA PHE A 198 8.92 15.43 7.16
C PHE A 198 7.76 15.15 8.11
N THR A 199 7.68 15.95 9.15
CA THR A 199 6.62 15.86 10.17
C THR A 199 5.74 17.10 10.13
N LYS A 200 4.49 16.94 10.62
CA LYS A 200 3.56 18.03 10.87
C LYS A 200 3.18 17.99 12.34
N LYS A 201 3.08 19.14 12.97
CA LYS A 201 2.52 19.22 14.31
C LYS A 201 1.03 18.93 14.19
N ASP A 202 0.55 17.93 14.91
CA ASP A 202 -0.89 17.74 15.07
C ASP A 202 -1.37 18.87 15.99
N ASP A 203 -2.31 19.68 15.48
CA ASP A 203 -2.98 20.73 16.23
C ASP A 203 -3.98 20.13 17.23
#